data_4eae1f78422650fc707bfcef7b0998df
#
_entry.id   4eae1f78422650fc707bfcef7b0998df
#
_cell.length_a   1.000
_cell.length_b   1.000
_cell.length_c   1.000
_cell.angle_alpha   90.00
_cell.angle_beta   90.00
_cell.angle_gamma   90.00
#
_symmetry.space_group_name_H-M   'P 1'
#
loop_
_entity.id
_entity.type
_entity.pdbx_description
1 polymer ?
#
loop_
_entity_poly.entity_id
_entity_poly.type
_entity_poly.pdbx_seq_one_letter_code
_entity_poly.pdbx_strand_id
1 'polypeptide(L)'
;IYKRKILEKNLFLLYNVVMSKNYIIETYGCQMNVHESEKIAGILCGMGYTECKAPEDADVIVFNTCCVRENAEQHAFGNIGMLKKLKAAKPELVIAVCGCMTQQGNFSEKLVKSYPYVDMIIGTYNIDKFGELLQKKIQSKKRLVEILDKNGEITEGITPMRSSFPNAWVNIMYGCNNFCTYCIVPYVRGRERSR
;
A
#
# COMPACT_ATOMS: atom_id res chain seq x y z
N ILE A 1 -19.20 34.68 -20.11
CA ILE A 1 -19.14 33.19 -20.05
C ILE A 1 -17.69 32.72 -20.01
N TYR A 2 -16.78 33.24 -20.82
CA TYR A 2 -15.38 32.80 -20.91
C TYR A 2 -14.56 33.12 -19.63
N LYS A 3 -14.71 34.30 -19.04
CA LYS A 3 -14.03 34.70 -17.80
C LYS A 3 -14.44 33.86 -16.59
N ARG A 4 -15.68 33.40 -16.52
CA ARG A 4 -16.21 32.58 -15.43
C ARG A 4 -15.59 31.18 -15.46
N LYS A 5 -15.46 30.57 -16.64
CA LYS A 5 -14.78 29.26 -16.82
C LYS A 5 -13.28 29.27 -16.48
N ILE A 6 -12.58 30.38 -16.74
CA ILE A 6 -11.18 30.56 -16.38
C ILE A 6 -11.02 30.70 -14.85
N LEU A 7 -11.91 31.45 -14.21
CA LEU A 7 -11.94 31.61 -12.75
C LEU A 7 -12.24 30.28 -12.04
N GLU A 8 -13.23 29.52 -12.51
CA GLU A 8 -13.55 28.19 -11.98
C GLU A 8 -12.39 27.19 -12.16
N LYS A 9 -11.72 27.24 -13.32
CA LYS A 9 -10.54 26.40 -13.59
C LYS A 9 -9.33 26.79 -12.74
N ASN A 10 -9.11 28.08 -12.53
CA ASN A 10 -8.04 28.58 -11.66
C ASN A 10 -8.35 28.33 -10.18
N LEU A 11 -9.62 28.45 -9.77
CA LEU A 11 -10.05 28.12 -8.40
C LEU A 11 -9.94 26.62 -8.13
N PHE A 12 -10.25 25.76 -9.11
CA PHE A 12 -10.06 24.30 -9.03
C PHE A 12 -8.58 23.92 -8.99
N LEU A 13 -7.73 24.60 -9.78
CA LEU A 13 -6.28 24.43 -9.73
C LEU A 13 -5.69 24.92 -8.39
N LEU A 14 -6.10 26.06 -7.89
CA LEU A 14 -5.70 26.58 -6.58
C LEU A 14 -6.20 25.71 -5.44
N TYR A 15 -7.42 25.17 -5.52
CA TYR A 15 -7.96 24.24 -4.53
C TYR A 15 -7.16 22.92 -4.49
N ASN A 16 -6.75 22.39 -5.65
CA ASN A 16 -5.92 21.19 -5.73
C ASN A 16 -4.46 21.44 -5.30
N VAL A 17 -3.92 22.64 -5.52
CA VAL A 17 -2.57 23.03 -5.05
C VAL A 17 -2.55 23.24 -3.53
N VAL A 18 -3.64 23.71 -2.94
CA VAL A 18 -3.73 23.94 -1.48
C VAL A 18 -3.97 22.65 -0.69
N MET A 19 -4.40 21.55 -1.35
CA MET A 19 -4.76 20.29 -0.71
C MET A 19 -4.05 19.08 -1.33
N SER A 20 -2.86 19.26 -1.91
CA SER A 20 -2.06 18.12 -2.37
C SER A 20 -1.66 17.26 -1.17
N LYS A 21 -2.21 16.06 -1.09
CA LYS A 21 -1.82 15.06 -0.10
C LYS A 21 -0.59 14.32 -0.59
N ASN A 22 0.28 13.94 0.33
CA ASN A 22 1.53 13.30 0.01
C ASN A 22 1.57 11.85 0.49
N TYR A 23 2.32 11.01 -0.23
CA TYR A 23 2.52 9.62 0.18
C TYR A 23 3.99 9.21 0.10
N ILE A 24 4.31 8.17 0.88
CA ILE A 24 5.55 7.40 0.80
C ILE A 24 5.19 5.92 0.72
N ILE A 25 5.91 5.16 -0.10
CA ILE A 25 5.82 3.71 -0.15
C ILE A 25 7.19 3.10 0.13
N GLU A 26 7.30 2.40 1.25
CA GLU A 26 8.44 1.62 1.63
C GLU A 26 8.27 0.17 1.16
N THR A 27 9.10 -0.26 0.21
CA THR A 27 8.98 -1.58 -0.41
C THR A 27 10.07 -2.52 0.11
N TYR A 28 9.65 -3.63 0.71
CA TYR A 28 10.52 -4.70 1.16
C TYR A 28 10.26 -5.96 0.33
N GLY A 29 11.33 -6.58 -0.21
CA GLY A 29 11.21 -7.92 -0.76
C GLY A 29 11.58 -8.09 -2.23
N CYS A 30 10.72 -8.75 -2.99
CA CYS A 30 10.97 -9.19 -4.35
C CYS A 30 10.35 -8.25 -5.40
N GLN A 31 10.59 -8.56 -6.69
CA GLN A 31 10.05 -7.80 -7.82
C GLN A 31 8.53 -7.74 -7.83
N MET A 32 7.84 -8.76 -7.31
CA MET A 32 6.39 -8.74 -7.18
C MET A 32 5.93 -7.64 -6.23
N ASN A 33 6.63 -7.44 -5.10
CA ASN A 33 6.35 -6.33 -4.20
C ASN A 33 6.62 -4.98 -4.86
N VAL A 34 7.70 -4.87 -5.67
CA VAL A 34 7.97 -3.63 -6.42
C VAL A 34 6.80 -3.31 -7.35
N HIS A 35 6.34 -4.29 -8.14
CA HIS A 35 5.20 -4.07 -9.03
C HIS A 35 3.89 -3.74 -8.27
N GLU A 36 3.65 -4.37 -7.13
CA GLU A 36 2.50 -4.04 -6.27
C GLU A 36 2.61 -2.62 -5.72
N SER A 37 3.80 -2.19 -5.33
CA SER A 37 4.05 -0.80 -4.91
C SER A 37 3.80 0.20 -6.05
N GLU A 38 4.22 -0.11 -7.27
CA GLU A 38 3.93 0.69 -8.47
C GLU A 38 2.40 0.80 -8.72
N LYS A 39 1.64 -0.29 -8.47
CA LYS A 39 0.17 -0.24 -8.55
C LYS A 39 -0.44 0.65 -7.46
N ILE A 40 0.01 0.50 -6.20
CA ILE A 40 -0.44 1.35 -5.09
C ILE A 40 -0.13 2.83 -5.39
N ALA A 41 1.08 3.11 -5.89
CA ALA A 41 1.46 4.46 -6.32
C ALA A 41 0.53 5.00 -7.41
N GLY A 42 0.21 4.18 -8.42
CA GLY A 42 -0.74 4.54 -9.47
C GLY A 42 -2.14 4.87 -8.93
N ILE A 43 -2.63 4.06 -7.97
CA ILE A 43 -3.91 4.30 -7.28
C ILE A 43 -3.87 5.63 -6.52
N LEU A 44 -2.81 5.86 -5.73
CA LEU A 44 -2.66 7.09 -4.93
C LEU A 44 -2.54 8.33 -5.83
N CYS A 45 -1.76 8.26 -6.91
CA CYS A 45 -1.70 9.33 -7.92
C CYS A 45 -3.06 9.60 -8.54
N GLY A 46 -3.83 8.56 -8.89
CA GLY A 46 -5.19 8.69 -9.39
C GLY A 46 -6.16 9.34 -8.39
N MET A 47 -5.88 9.24 -7.09
CA MET A 47 -6.61 9.92 -6.02
C MET A 47 -6.10 11.34 -5.73
N GLY A 48 -5.09 11.84 -6.47
CA GLY A 48 -4.53 13.17 -6.30
C GLY A 48 -3.42 13.28 -5.25
N TYR A 49 -2.83 12.16 -4.81
CA TYR A 49 -1.67 12.16 -3.93
C TYR A 49 -0.39 12.31 -4.74
N THR A 50 0.63 12.95 -4.16
CA THR A 50 1.97 13.13 -4.73
C THR A 50 3.01 12.42 -3.87
N GLU A 51 3.97 11.77 -4.51
CA GLU A 51 5.06 11.13 -3.79
C GLU A 51 5.96 12.17 -3.11
N CYS A 52 6.32 11.95 -1.86
CA CYS A 52 7.27 12.77 -1.11
C CYS A 52 8.41 11.89 -0.55
N LYS A 53 9.47 12.54 -0.04
CA LYS A 53 10.66 11.84 0.49
C LYS A 53 10.74 11.87 2.01
N ALA A 54 10.23 12.90 2.64
CA ALA A 54 10.29 13.08 4.07
C ALA A 54 9.01 12.54 4.73
N PRO A 55 9.11 11.63 5.72
CA PRO A 55 7.95 11.08 6.43
C PRO A 55 7.06 12.15 7.08
N GLU A 56 7.64 13.28 7.46
CA GLU A 56 6.94 14.41 8.08
C GLU A 56 5.94 15.06 7.12
N ASP A 57 6.26 15.05 5.82
CA ASP A 57 5.44 15.63 4.77
C ASP A 57 4.32 14.68 4.31
N ALA A 58 4.43 13.38 4.62
CA ALA A 58 3.49 12.38 4.16
C ALA A 58 2.16 12.43 4.90
N ASP A 59 1.06 12.24 4.18
CA ASP A 59 -0.28 12.00 4.71
C ASP A 59 -0.63 10.51 4.73
N VAL A 60 0.06 9.72 3.89
CA VAL A 60 -0.04 8.26 3.83
C VAL A 60 1.35 7.66 3.73
N ILE A 61 1.68 6.73 4.63
CA ILE A 61 2.89 5.92 4.55
C ILE A 61 2.49 4.46 4.41
N VAL A 62 2.96 3.82 3.35
CA VAL A 62 2.65 2.42 3.01
C VAL A 62 3.90 1.57 3.17
N PHE A 63 3.81 0.51 3.96
CA PHE A 63 4.82 -0.55 4.05
C PHE A 63 4.35 -1.77 3.26
N ASN A 64 4.96 -2.01 2.10
CA ASN A 64 4.72 -3.22 1.32
C ASN A 64 5.77 -4.26 1.70
N THR A 65 5.35 -5.29 2.41
CA THR A 65 6.22 -6.19 3.19
C THR A 65 6.37 -7.57 2.56
N CYS A 66 7.50 -8.23 2.85
CA CYS A 66 7.86 -9.54 2.32
C CYS A 66 8.15 -10.54 3.45
N CYS A 67 7.73 -11.79 3.29
CA CYS A 67 7.96 -12.87 4.24
C CYS A 67 9.05 -13.87 3.82
N VAL A 68 9.71 -13.65 2.67
CA VAL A 68 10.73 -14.57 2.14
C VAL A 68 12.12 -14.29 2.72
N ARG A 69 12.33 -13.08 3.24
CA ARG A 69 13.63 -12.65 3.78
C ARG A 69 13.47 -12.27 5.25
N GLU A 70 14.08 -13.01 6.15
CA GLU A 70 14.01 -12.79 7.59
C GLU A 70 14.39 -11.35 8.01
N ASN A 71 15.45 -10.81 7.40
CA ASN A 71 15.87 -9.43 7.65
C ASN A 71 14.81 -8.38 7.22
N ALA A 72 13.97 -8.69 6.24
CA ALA A 72 12.93 -7.77 5.78
C ALA A 72 11.85 -7.56 6.85
N GLU A 73 11.56 -8.59 7.65
CA GLU A 73 10.62 -8.51 8.76
C GLU A 73 11.11 -7.55 9.84
N GLN A 74 12.35 -7.76 10.31
CA GLN A 74 12.94 -6.94 11.37
C GLN A 74 13.06 -5.47 10.94
N HIS A 75 13.48 -5.23 9.69
CA HIS A 75 13.56 -3.87 9.13
C HIS A 75 12.18 -3.20 9.04
N ALA A 76 11.17 -3.93 8.57
CA ALA A 76 9.80 -3.40 8.49
C ALA A 76 9.26 -3.02 9.87
N PHE A 77 9.40 -3.89 10.87
CA PHE A 77 8.99 -3.59 12.24
C PHE A 77 9.76 -2.42 12.86
N GLY A 78 11.08 -2.34 12.62
CA GLY A 78 11.92 -1.23 13.10
C GLY A 78 11.44 0.10 12.53
N ASN A 79 11.22 0.17 11.20
CA ASN A 79 10.78 1.38 10.53
C ASN A 79 9.34 1.77 10.93
N ILE A 80 8.43 0.80 11.03
CA ILE A 80 7.09 1.06 11.58
C ILE A 80 7.21 1.61 13.01
N GLY A 81 8.10 1.05 13.83
CA GLY A 81 8.34 1.49 15.21
C GLY A 81 8.76 2.96 15.31
N MET A 82 9.62 3.43 14.41
CA MET A 82 10.08 4.81 14.37
C MET A 82 8.94 5.81 14.12
N LEU A 83 7.89 5.40 13.41
CA LEU A 83 6.76 6.29 13.12
C LEU A 83 5.84 6.58 14.32
N LYS A 84 6.03 5.91 15.45
CA LYS A 84 5.19 6.13 16.65
C LYS A 84 5.15 7.59 17.08
N LYS A 85 6.32 8.25 17.11
CA LYS A 85 6.43 9.67 17.50
C LYS A 85 5.78 10.59 16.45
N LEU A 86 6.03 10.31 15.18
CA LEU A 86 5.45 11.06 14.07
C LEU A 86 3.92 10.95 14.06
N LYS A 87 3.38 9.74 14.24
CA LYS A 87 1.93 9.52 14.33
C LYS A 87 1.29 10.25 15.51
N ALA A 88 1.97 10.34 16.64
CA ALA A 88 1.49 11.11 17.79
C ALA A 88 1.46 12.63 17.51
N ALA A 89 2.45 13.14 16.76
CA ALA A 89 2.52 14.55 16.36
C ALA A 89 1.56 14.88 15.20
N LYS A 90 1.31 13.91 14.28
CA LYS A 90 0.43 14.04 13.11
C LYS A 90 -0.66 12.94 13.15
N PRO A 91 -1.73 13.09 13.94
CA PRO A 91 -2.77 12.06 14.10
C PRO A 91 -3.48 11.69 12.80
N GLU A 92 -3.55 12.61 11.84
CA GLU A 92 -4.18 12.41 10.52
C GLU A 92 -3.33 11.57 9.57
N LEU A 93 -2.04 11.37 9.84
CA LEU A 93 -1.16 10.49 9.06
C LEU A 93 -1.75 9.07 9.04
N VAL A 94 -1.94 8.51 7.87
CA VAL A 94 -2.38 7.12 7.70
C VAL A 94 -1.16 6.23 7.52
N ILE A 95 -0.98 5.25 8.41
CA ILE A 95 0.07 4.22 8.30
C ILE A 95 -0.61 2.93 7.85
N ALA A 96 -0.26 2.46 6.64
CA ALA A 96 -0.76 1.24 6.03
C ALA A 96 0.35 0.19 5.92
N VAL A 97 0.03 -1.06 6.23
CA VAL A 97 0.93 -2.21 6.06
C VAL A 97 0.24 -3.25 5.19
N CYS A 98 0.93 -3.69 4.14
CA CYS A 98 0.43 -4.68 3.20
C CYS A 98 1.53 -5.66 2.75
N GLY A 99 1.20 -6.56 1.84
CA GLY A 99 2.14 -7.51 1.26
C GLY A 99 2.10 -8.89 1.90
N CYS A 100 3.12 -9.72 1.61
CA CYS A 100 3.12 -11.14 2.00
C CYS A 100 3.10 -11.37 3.52
N MET A 101 3.74 -10.48 4.30
CA MET A 101 3.81 -10.66 5.75
C MET A 101 2.44 -10.50 6.41
N THR A 102 1.62 -9.56 5.93
CA THR A 102 0.28 -9.36 6.50
C THR A 102 -0.65 -10.55 6.28
N GLN A 103 -0.38 -11.39 5.29
CA GLN A 103 -1.13 -12.61 5.01
C GLN A 103 -0.80 -13.74 6.01
N GLN A 104 0.27 -13.62 6.79
CA GLN A 104 0.59 -14.55 7.87
C GLN A 104 -0.13 -14.14 9.16
N GLY A 105 -0.96 -15.03 9.72
CA GLY A 105 -1.76 -14.74 10.92
C GLY A 105 -0.94 -14.23 12.10
N ASN A 106 0.19 -14.86 12.40
CA ASN A 106 1.08 -14.46 13.50
C ASN A 106 1.61 -13.03 13.35
N PHE A 107 1.91 -12.60 12.11
CA PHE A 107 2.42 -11.27 11.84
C PHE A 107 1.33 -10.21 11.95
N SER A 108 0.17 -10.46 11.35
CA SER A 108 -0.96 -9.53 11.43
C SER A 108 -1.44 -9.34 12.86
N GLU A 109 -1.50 -10.42 13.67
CA GLU A 109 -1.81 -10.33 15.10
C GLU A 109 -0.77 -9.50 15.86
N LYS A 110 0.52 -9.69 15.59
CA LYS A 110 1.60 -8.90 16.20
C LYS A 110 1.46 -7.42 15.84
N LEU A 111 1.16 -7.08 14.58
CA LEU A 111 0.87 -5.70 14.16
C LEU A 111 -0.33 -5.14 14.93
N VAL A 112 -1.41 -5.91 15.05
CA VAL A 112 -2.61 -5.46 15.75
C VAL A 112 -2.31 -5.17 17.22
N LYS A 113 -1.57 -6.04 17.91
CA LYS A 113 -1.29 -5.95 19.34
C LYS A 113 -0.20 -4.93 19.70
N SER A 114 0.91 -4.93 18.93
CA SER A 114 2.12 -4.18 19.29
C SER A 114 2.21 -2.80 18.65
N TYR A 115 1.47 -2.57 17.56
CA TYR A 115 1.50 -1.30 16.79
C TYR A 115 0.09 -0.72 16.65
N PRO A 116 -0.55 -0.29 17.76
CA PRO A 116 -1.94 0.21 17.73
C PRO A 116 -2.13 1.46 16.88
N TYR A 117 -1.06 2.16 16.54
CA TYR A 117 -1.06 3.35 15.70
C TYR A 117 -0.98 3.04 14.19
N VAL A 118 -0.81 1.78 13.78
CA VAL A 118 -0.97 1.36 12.39
C VAL A 118 -2.46 1.38 12.05
N ASP A 119 -2.83 2.13 11.02
CA ASP A 119 -4.22 2.41 10.67
C ASP A 119 -4.85 1.36 9.77
N MET A 120 -4.07 0.80 8.83
CA MET A 120 -4.54 -0.17 7.84
C MET A 120 -3.62 -1.37 7.78
N ILE A 121 -4.20 -2.57 7.79
CA ILE A 121 -3.51 -3.84 7.58
C ILE A 121 -4.25 -4.57 6.48
N ILE A 122 -3.58 -4.77 5.34
CA ILE A 122 -4.21 -5.27 4.10
C ILE A 122 -3.47 -6.52 3.64
N GLY A 123 -4.21 -7.59 3.34
CA GLY A 123 -3.68 -8.83 2.78
C GLY A 123 -3.28 -8.68 1.30
N THR A 124 -2.58 -9.69 0.79
CA THR A 124 -2.09 -9.73 -0.60
C THR A 124 -3.21 -9.74 -1.64
N TYR A 125 -4.41 -10.17 -1.27
CA TYR A 125 -5.55 -10.30 -2.19
C TYR A 125 -6.37 -9.01 -2.37
N ASN A 126 -6.05 -7.95 -1.61
CA ASN A 126 -6.83 -6.70 -1.59
C ASN A 126 -6.02 -5.48 -2.04
N ILE A 127 -4.82 -5.67 -2.59
CA ILE A 127 -3.95 -4.55 -2.98
C ILE A 127 -4.60 -3.69 -4.07
N ASP A 128 -5.35 -4.30 -4.96
CA ASP A 128 -6.13 -3.62 -6.00
C ASP A 128 -7.24 -2.72 -5.42
N LYS A 129 -7.76 -3.05 -4.24
CA LYS A 129 -8.76 -2.25 -3.51
C LYS A 129 -8.17 -1.21 -2.56
N PHE A 130 -6.85 -0.99 -2.62
CA PHE A 130 -6.16 -0.09 -1.70
C PHE A 130 -6.83 1.29 -1.62
N GLY A 131 -7.21 1.88 -2.75
CA GLY A 131 -7.86 3.19 -2.79
C GLY A 131 -9.21 3.24 -2.07
N GLU A 132 -10.05 2.24 -2.29
CA GLU A 132 -11.35 2.11 -1.63
C GLU A 132 -11.18 1.94 -0.10
N LEU A 133 -10.23 1.10 0.30
CA LEU A 133 -9.93 0.83 1.70
C LEU A 133 -9.37 2.07 2.39
N LEU A 134 -8.52 2.84 1.71
CA LEU A 134 -7.98 4.11 2.21
C LEU A 134 -9.12 5.13 2.42
N GLN A 135 -10.02 5.27 1.46
CA GLN A 135 -11.19 6.15 1.61
C GLN A 135 -12.08 5.74 2.79
N LYS A 136 -12.37 4.43 2.91
CA LYS A 136 -13.13 3.86 4.03
C LYS A 136 -12.46 4.17 5.38
N LYS A 137 -11.12 4.04 5.46
CA LYS A 137 -10.35 4.38 6.66
C LYS A 137 -10.47 5.87 7.00
N ILE A 138 -10.30 6.76 6.03
CA ILE A 138 -10.38 8.21 6.23
C ILE A 138 -11.78 8.61 6.74
N GLN A 139 -12.83 8.05 6.17
CA GLN A 139 -14.21 8.34 6.56
C GLN A 139 -14.57 7.80 7.93
N SER A 140 -14.22 6.56 8.22
CA SER A 140 -14.57 5.87 9.47
C SER A 140 -13.74 6.30 10.67
N LYS A 141 -12.52 6.82 10.44
CA LYS A 141 -11.48 7.11 11.44
C LYS A 141 -11.09 5.90 12.31
N LYS A 142 -11.66 4.71 12.02
CA LYS A 142 -11.35 3.46 12.73
C LYS A 142 -10.19 2.74 12.05
N ARG A 143 -9.46 1.93 12.82
CA ARG A 143 -8.48 0.99 12.28
C ARG A 143 -9.16 0.02 11.32
N LEU A 144 -8.51 -0.27 10.20
CA LEU A 144 -9.01 -1.19 9.19
C LEU A 144 -8.05 -2.38 9.09
N VAL A 145 -8.59 -3.58 9.28
CA VAL A 145 -7.87 -4.84 9.06
C VAL A 145 -8.67 -5.63 8.05
N GLU A 146 -8.09 -5.82 6.87
CA GLU A 146 -8.76 -6.49 5.74
C GLU A 146 -7.80 -7.51 5.13
N ILE A 147 -7.88 -8.74 5.64
CA ILE A 147 -7.07 -9.88 5.20
C ILE A 147 -8.04 -10.95 4.72
N LEU A 148 -8.06 -11.19 3.41
CA LEU A 148 -8.92 -12.21 2.81
C LEU A 148 -8.22 -13.57 2.83
N ASP A 149 -8.95 -14.62 3.19
CA ASP A 149 -8.47 -16.01 3.20
C ASP A 149 -8.57 -16.69 1.83
N LYS A 150 -9.29 -16.08 0.90
CA LYS A 150 -9.54 -16.64 -0.43
C LYS A 150 -8.92 -15.79 -1.53
N ASN A 151 -8.40 -16.48 -2.53
CA ASN A 151 -7.90 -15.85 -3.74
C ASN A 151 -9.02 -15.04 -4.40
N GLY A 152 -8.82 -13.72 -4.49
CA GLY A 152 -9.65 -12.86 -5.33
C GLY A 152 -9.38 -13.08 -6.82
N GLU A 153 -10.17 -12.45 -7.67
CA GLU A 153 -9.90 -12.37 -9.10
C GLU A 153 -8.65 -11.52 -9.36
N ILE A 154 -8.00 -11.73 -10.50
CA ILE A 154 -6.90 -10.86 -10.94
C ILE A 154 -7.54 -9.56 -11.43
N THR A 155 -7.30 -8.47 -10.71
CA THR A 155 -7.78 -7.16 -11.13
C THR A 155 -6.84 -6.58 -12.17
N GLU A 156 -7.39 -6.31 -13.35
CA GLU A 156 -6.73 -5.62 -14.44
C GLU A 156 -7.11 -4.13 -14.48
N GLY A 157 -6.42 -3.34 -15.31
CA GLY A 157 -6.76 -1.93 -15.52
C GLY A 157 -6.18 -0.93 -14.54
N ILE A 158 -5.45 -1.38 -13.51
CA ILE A 158 -4.68 -0.46 -12.65
C ILE A 158 -3.42 -0.05 -13.41
N THR A 159 -3.30 1.24 -13.70
CA THR A 159 -2.10 1.80 -14.32
C THR A 159 -1.01 1.97 -13.26
N PRO A 160 0.09 1.17 -13.31
CA PRO A 160 1.17 1.30 -12.34
C PRO A 160 2.00 2.57 -12.59
N MET A 161 2.38 3.25 -11.52
CA MET A 161 3.36 4.33 -11.57
C MET A 161 4.76 3.70 -11.61
N ARG A 162 5.44 3.78 -12.74
CA ARG A 162 6.75 3.15 -12.92
C ARG A 162 7.84 3.88 -12.14
N SER A 163 8.57 3.14 -11.32
CA SER A 163 9.64 3.67 -10.47
C SER A 163 10.99 3.77 -11.20
N SER A 164 11.18 3.03 -12.30
CA SER A 164 12.46 3.01 -13.03
C SER A 164 12.24 2.86 -14.54
N PHE A 165 12.76 3.83 -15.31
CA PHE A 165 12.81 3.74 -16.77
C PHE A 165 14.20 3.22 -17.20
N PRO A 166 14.29 2.30 -18.22
CA PRO A 166 13.22 1.76 -19.07
C PRO A 166 12.55 0.48 -18.54
N ASN A 167 12.82 0.07 -17.30
CA ASN A 167 12.33 -1.20 -16.76
C ASN A 167 10.84 -1.14 -16.43
N ALA A 168 10.14 -2.24 -16.69
CA ALA A 168 8.73 -2.41 -16.33
C ALA A 168 8.48 -3.83 -15.82
N TRP A 169 7.92 -3.94 -14.63
CA TRP A 169 7.50 -5.22 -14.07
C TRP A 169 6.08 -5.55 -14.52
N VAL A 170 5.86 -6.76 -15.00
CA VAL A 170 4.55 -7.26 -15.42
C VAL A 170 4.33 -8.61 -14.75
N ASN A 171 3.30 -8.71 -13.91
CA ASN A 171 2.90 -9.98 -13.33
C ASN A 171 2.15 -10.80 -14.39
N ILE A 172 2.69 -11.96 -14.74
CA ILE A 172 2.07 -12.92 -15.65
C ILE A 172 1.28 -14.00 -14.90
N MET A 173 1.60 -14.22 -13.62
CA MET A 173 0.90 -15.16 -12.76
C MET A 173 1.02 -14.75 -11.29
N TYR A 174 0.09 -15.22 -10.48
CA TYR A 174 0.04 -15.08 -9.02
C TYR A 174 -0.05 -16.45 -8.37
N GLY A 175 0.56 -16.59 -7.18
CA GLY A 175 0.52 -17.84 -6.43
C GLY A 175 1.39 -18.96 -7.01
N CYS A 176 1.24 -20.17 -6.49
CA CYS A 176 1.96 -21.35 -6.95
C CYS A 176 1.29 -22.63 -6.46
N ASN A 177 1.26 -23.67 -7.29
CA ASN A 177 0.68 -24.98 -6.97
C ASN A 177 1.71 -26.05 -6.55
N ASN A 178 3.01 -25.73 -6.52
CA ASN A 178 4.05 -26.74 -6.28
C ASN A 178 4.19 -27.17 -4.82
N PHE A 179 3.79 -26.33 -3.87
CA PHE A 179 3.86 -26.62 -2.42
C PHE A 179 5.19 -27.25 -1.97
N CYS A 180 6.32 -26.75 -2.47
CA CYS A 180 7.64 -27.18 -2.00
C CYS A 180 7.75 -26.99 -0.48
N THR A 181 8.40 -27.91 0.22
CA THR A 181 8.44 -27.99 1.69
C THR A 181 8.95 -26.75 2.41
N TYR A 182 9.81 -25.97 1.76
CA TYR A 182 10.40 -24.73 2.28
C TYR A 182 9.74 -23.45 1.78
N CYS A 183 8.70 -23.55 0.92
CA CYS A 183 8.18 -22.40 0.21
C CYS A 183 6.90 -21.86 0.83
N ILE A 184 6.92 -20.57 1.22
CA ILE A 184 5.76 -19.89 1.81
C ILE A 184 4.76 -19.39 0.74
N VAL A 185 5.16 -19.29 -0.54
CA VAL A 185 4.35 -18.65 -1.60
C VAL A 185 2.93 -19.17 -1.70
N PRO A 186 2.65 -20.49 -1.74
CA PRO A 186 1.29 -21.00 -1.81
C PRO A 186 0.37 -20.54 -0.67
N TYR A 187 0.95 -20.29 0.51
CA TYR A 187 0.23 -19.91 1.73
C TYR A 187 -0.08 -18.42 1.81
N VAL A 188 0.78 -17.56 1.22
CA VAL A 188 0.62 -16.10 1.30
C VAL A 188 0.17 -15.46 -0.02
N ARG A 189 0.31 -16.19 -1.15
CA ARG A 189 -0.12 -15.75 -2.48
C ARG A 189 -1.20 -16.65 -3.10
N GLY A 190 -1.48 -17.77 -2.42
CA GLY A 190 -2.50 -18.74 -2.81
C GLY A 190 -2.09 -19.63 -3.99
N ARG A 191 -3.12 -20.29 -4.53
CA ARG A 191 -2.99 -21.12 -5.71
C ARG A 191 -2.64 -20.31 -6.95
N GLU A 192 -2.02 -20.97 -7.91
CA GLU A 192 -1.66 -20.38 -9.19
C GLU A 192 -2.90 -19.81 -9.90
N ARG A 193 -2.73 -18.59 -10.38
CA ARG A 193 -3.68 -17.89 -11.23
C ARG A 193 -2.87 -17.19 -12.31
N SER A 194 -3.00 -17.65 -13.53
CA SER A 194 -2.34 -17.07 -14.70
C SER A 194 -3.21 -15.97 -15.33
N ARG A 195 -2.53 -15.05 -15.97
CA ARG A 195 -3.16 -13.97 -16.73
C ARG A 195 -3.46 -14.45 -18.14
#